data_39105cf8a86be5132aa76fe48292665e
#
_entry.id   39105cf8a86be5132aa76fe48292665e
#
_cell.length_a   1.000
_cell.length_b   1.000
_cell.length_c   1.000
_cell.angle_alpha   90.00
_cell.angle_beta   90.00
_cell.angle_gamma   90.00
#
_symmetry.space_group_name_H-M   'P 1'
#
loop_
_entity.id
_entity.type
_entity.pdbx_description
1 polymer ?
#
loop_
_entity_poly.entity_id
_entity_poly.type
_entity_poly.pdbx_seq_one_letter_code
_entity_poly.pdbx_strand_id
1 'polypeptide(L)' 'MAWFDAEKGFGYIQPDDGTDQVFVEYTSIDTTGYKTLVAGQPVDFTSTVRARGAEALSVRP' A
#
# COMPACT_ATOMS: atom_id res chain seq x y z
N MET A 1 3.52 -5.86 -3.16
CA MET A 1 3.87 -5.11 -1.94
C MET A 1 5.37 -5.09 -1.76
N ALA A 2 6.01 -3.91 -1.80
CA ALA A 2 7.45 -3.84 -1.63
C ALA A 2 7.86 -4.09 -0.18
N TRP A 3 7.28 -3.34 0.75
CA TRP A 3 7.47 -3.55 2.18
C TRP A 3 6.38 -2.83 2.96
N PHE A 4 6.18 -3.27 4.20
CA PHE A 4 5.20 -2.65 5.10
C PHE A 4 5.70 -2.77 6.54
N ASP A 5 5.65 -1.65 7.28
CA ASP A 5 6.01 -1.61 8.70
C ASP A 5 4.73 -1.70 9.52
N ALA A 6 4.46 -2.88 10.05
CA ALA A 6 3.22 -3.13 10.80
C ALA A 6 3.13 -2.30 12.09
N GLU A 7 4.26 -1.95 12.67
CA GLU A 7 4.30 -1.16 13.91
C GLU A 7 3.99 0.30 13.65
N LYS A 8 4.57 0.87 12.58
CA LYS A 8 4.35 2.26 12.21
C LYS A 8 3.10 2.44 11.36
N GLY A 9 2.62 1.37 10.72
CA GLY A 9 1.39 1.38 9.95
C GLY A 9 1.50 2.00 8.57
N PHE A 10 2.64 1.89 7.91
CA PHE A 10 2.79 2.37 6.53
C PHE A 10 3.81 1.54 5.75
N GLY A 11 3.77 1.70 4.44
CA GLY A 11 4.72 1.04 3.56
C GLY A 11 4.57 1.53 2.12
N TYR A 12 5.10 0.75 1.19
CA TYR A 12 5.07 1.07 -0.23
C TYR A 12 4.69 -0.14 -1.07
N ILE A 13 3.87 0.11 -2.07
CA ILE A 13 3.50 -0.88 -3.08
C ILE A 13 4.37 -0.63 -4.31
N GLN A 14 4.98 -1.69 -4.85
CA GLN A 14 5.66 -1.63 -6.14
C GLN A 14 4.67 -2.11 -7.20
N PRO A 15 4.16 -1.22 -8.08
CA PRO A 15 3.27 -1.64 -9.15
C PRO A 15 3.95 -2.61 -10.11
N ASP A 16 3.18 -3.57 -10.64
CA ASP A 16 3.70 -4.58 -11.57
C ASP A 16 4.20 -3.98 -12.89
N ASP A 17 3.69 -2.81 -13.27
CA ASP A 17 4.08 -2.14 -14.51
C ASP A 17 5.40 -1.36 -14.40
N GLY A 18 6.06 -1.42 -13.25
CA GLY A 18 7.36 -0.77 -13.04
C GLY A 18 7.28 0.73 -12.81
N THR A 19 6.10 1.28 -12.61
CA THR A 19 5.95 2.70 -12.26
C THR A 19 6.43 2.98 -10.83
N ASP A 20 6.43 4.25 -10.43
CA ASP A 20 6.89 4.67 -9.10
C ASP A 20 6.11 3.97 -7.99
N GLN A 21 6.78 3.71 -6.89
CA GLN A 21 6.16 3.10 -5.72
C GLN A 21 5.02 3.96 -5.19
N VAL A 22 4.01 3.29 -4.64
CA VAL A 22 2.79 3.91 -4.13
C VAL A 22 2.79 3.82 -2.61
N PHE A 23 2.71 4.97 -1.94
CA PHE A 23 2.64 5.03 -0.48
C PHE A 23 1.31 4.47 0.01
N VAL A 24 1.34 3.66 1.07
CA VAL A 24 0.13 3.12 1.67
C VAL A 24 0.20 3.23 3.19
N GLU A 25 -0.90 3.70 3.79
CA GLU A 25 -1.09 3.70 5.23
C GLU A 25 -2.07 2.59 5.63
N TYR A 26 -1.99 2.14 6.89
CA TYR A 26 -2.88 1.08 7.38
C TYR A 26 -4.36 1.45 7.24
N THR A 27 -4.68 2.74 7.32
CA THR A 27 -6.06 3.22 7.18
C THR A 27 -6.65 2.96 5.80
N SER A 28 -5.81 2.76 4.80
CA SER A 28 -6.24 2.48 3.42
C SER A 28 -6.41 0.98 3.14
N ILE A 29 -6.01 0.12 4.05
CA ILE A 29 -6.12 -1.33 3.87
C ILE A 29 -7.57 -1.75 4.14
N ASP A 30 -8.21 -2.31 3.10
CA ASP A 30 -9.60 -2.73 3.15
C ASP A 30 -9.68 -4.20 3.59
N THR A 31 -9.61 -4.40 4.89
CA THR A 31 -9.71 -5.73 5.50
C THR A 31 -10.26 -5.58 6.91
N THR A 32 -10.80 -6.67 7.45
CA THR A 32 -11.23 -6.73 8.85
C THR A 32 -10.08 -7.23 9.72
N GLY A 33 -10.08 -6.85 10.99
CA GLY A 33 -9.05 -7.26 11.92
C GLY A 33 -7.79 -6.43 11.82
N TYR A 34 -6.64 -7.05 12.07
CA TYR A 34 -5.37 -6.35 12.08
C TYR A 34 -4.94 -5.93 10.67
N LYS A 35 -4.71 -4.65 10.49
CA LYS A 35 -4.42 -4.07 9.19
C LYS A 35 -2.91 -4.07 8.94
N THR A 36 -2.44 -5.09 8.24
CA THR A 36 -1.03 -5.21 7.88
C THR A 36 -0.89 -5.89 6.52
N LEU A 37 0.27 -5.69 5.90
CA LEU A 37 0.64 -6.31 4.63
C LEU A 37 2.03 -6.91 4.78
N VAL A 38 2.37 -7.85 3.89
CA VAL A 38 3.66 -8.54 3.91
C VAL A 38 4.40 -8.27 2.61
N ALA A 39 5.71 -8.07 2.68
CA ALA A 39 6.55 -7.89 1.49
C ALA A 39 6.36 -9.06 0.53
N GLY A 40 6.18 -8.75 -0.75
CA GLY A 40 5.91 -9.75 -1.78
C GLY A 40 4.46 -10.15 -1.94
N GLN A 41 3.58 -9.74 -1.03
CA GLN A 41 2.16 -10.07 -1.11
C GLN A 41 1.50 -9.38 -2.31
N PRO A 42 0.76 -10.12 -3.15
CA PRO A 42 -0.04 -9.49 -4.20
C PRO A 42 -1.20 -8.73 -3.58
N VAL A 43 -1.45 -7.52 -4.08
CA VAL A 43 -2.56 -6.68 -3.60
C VAL A 43 -3.23 -6.00 -4.79
N ASP A 44 -4.53 -5.75 -4.67
CA ASP A 44 -5.26 -4.88 -5.58
C ASP A 44 -5.43 -3.53 -4.93
N PHE A 45 -5.20 -2.45 -5.66
CA PHE A 45 -5.29 -1.12 -5.08
C PHE A 45 -5.74 -0.07 -6.07
N THR A 46 -6.30 1.00 -5.55
CA THR A 46 -6.52 2.24 -6.27
C THR A 46 -5.61 3.31 -5.69
N SER A 47 -5.16 4.24 -6.52
CA SER A 47 -4.24 5.28 -6.07
C SER A 47 -4.56 6.61 -6.70
N THR A 48 -3.99 7.67 -6.12
CA THR A 48 -4.05 9.02 -6.65
C THR A 48 -2.68 9.67 -6.50
N VAL A 49 -2.45 10.74 -7.25
CA VAL A 49 -1.20 11.50 -7.14
C VAL A 49 -1.42 12.67 -6.19
N ARG A 50 -0.58 12.75 -5.18
CA ARG A 50 -0.56 13.87 -4.22
C ARG A 50 0.76 14.61 -4.32
N ALA A 51 0.92 15.66 -3.50
CA ALA A 51 2.12 16.51 -3.55
C ALA A 51 3.41 15.72 -3.35
N ARG A 52 3.39 14.63 -2.59
CA ARG A 52 4.56 13.80 -2.31
C ARG A 52 4.72 12.62 -3.27
N GLY A 53 3.80 12.44 -4.21
CA GLY A 53 3.80 11.32 -5.13
C GLY A 53 2.53 10.49 -5.06
N ALA A 54 2.57 9.28 -5.59
CA ALA A 54 1.41 8.38 -5.61
C ALA A 54 1.10 7.84 -4.21
N GLU A 55 -0.18 7.82 -3.88
CA GLU A 55 -0.67 7.34 -2.58
C GLU A 55 -1.89 6.45 -2.79
N ALA A 56 -1.92 5.31 -2.11
CA ALA A 56 -3.04 4.38 -2.22
C ALA A 56 -4.27 4.94 -1.50
N LEU A 57 -5.42 4.85 -2.17
CA LEU A 57 -6.72 5.22 -1.60
C LEU A 57 -7.38 4.01 -0.94
N SER A 58 -7.22 2.84 -1.54
CA SER A 58 -7.81 1.59 -1.04
C SER A 58 -6.92 0.44 -1.48
N VAL A 59 -6.62 -0.46 -0.56
CA VAL A 59 -5.78 -1.63 -0.83
C VAL A 59 -6.52 -2.87 -0.36
N ARG A 60 -6.70 -3.84 -1.26
CA ARG A 60 -7.28 -5.15 -0.93
C ARG A 60 -6.20 -6.21 -1.00
N PRO A 61 -5.96 -6.87 0.13
CA PRO A 61 -4.98 -7.96 0.20
C PRO A 61 -5.33 -9.14 -0.69
#